data_cef188e80cd21264af0ac4e670ff7db2
#
_entry.id   cef188e80cd21264af0ac4e670ff7db2
#
_cell.length_a   1.000
_cell.length_b   1.000
_cell.length_c   1.000
_cell.angle_alpha   90.00
_cell.angle_beta   90.00
_cell.angle_gamma   90.00
#
_symmetry.space_group_name_H-M   'P 1'
#
loop_
_entity.id
_entity.type
_entity.pdbx_description
1 polymer ?
#
loop_
_entity_poly.entity_id
_entity_poly.type
_entity_poly.pdbx_seq_one_letter_code
_entity_poly.pdbx_strand_id
1 'polypeptide(L)'
;MSRVIGIDLGTTNSCVAVLEGEQATIIPNAEGNRTTPSIVAITKNGDRLVGDAAKRQLTVNVDRTIASIKREMGTAYRKRIDGKDYSPQEISAIILSKLRADAENYLGEPVHDAVITVPAYFDDSQRQATKDAGKIAGLNVLRIINEPTSAALAYGLDNGQAQKILVYDLGGGTFDVSVIEIGDHVIEVLATAGDNHLGGDDFDERLVQYVIKSFKKETRINLEKDITAVQRIREACEEAKKELSSTLQTHINLPFITVVKNEPKHLDMLITRELFNELTDDLVKRTDGP
;
A
#
# COMPACT_ATOMS: atom_id res chain seq x y z
N MET A 1 -12.02 18.98 23.94
CA MET A 1 -12.45 17.74 23.27
C MET A 1 -11.21 17.20 22.55
N SER A 2 -10.90 15.92 22.70
CA SER A 2 -9.83 15.27 21.92
C SER A 2 -10.13 15.45 20.43
N ARG A 3 -9.11 15.77 19.62
CA ARG A 3 -9.27 15.88 18.18
C ARG A 3 -9.42 14.47 17.58
N VAL A 4 -10.32 14.36 16.61
CA VAL A 4 -10.51 13.14 15.83
C VAL A 4 -9.61 13.22 14.61
N ILE A 5 -8.84 12.17 14.35
CA ILE A 5 -8.04 12.04 13.14
C ILE A 5 -8.72 11.13 12.12
N GLY A 6 -8.54 11.44 10.83
CA GLY A 6 -8.87 10.55 9.73
C GLY A 6 -7.64 9.80 9.28
N ILE A 7 -7.74 8.49 9.12
CA ILE A 7 -6.63 7.65 8.64
C ILE A 7 -7.07 6.90 7.39
N ASP A 8 -6.28 7.03 6.33
CA ASP A 8 -6.28 6.11 5.22
C ASP A 8 -5.16 5.07 5.43
N LEU A 9 -5.56 3.84 5.74
CA LEU A 9 -4.64 2.72 5.90
C LEU A 9 -4.49 1.98 4.57
N GLY A 10 -3.70 2.53 3.65
CA GLY A 10 -3.51 1.96 2.32
C GLY A 10 -2.60 0.73 2.29
N THR A 11 -2.66 -0.05 1.20
CA THR A 11 -1.79 -1.22 0.98
C THR A 11 -0.33 -0.81 0.85
N THR A 12 -0.06 0.21 0.03
CA THR A 12 1.30 0.68 -0.26
C THR A 12 1.68 1.88 0.59
N ASN A 13 0.80 2.87 0.70
CA ASN A 13 1.01 4.08 1.47
C ASN A 13 -0.21 4.37 2.34
N SER A 14 0.04 4.92 3.51
CA SER A 14 -0.99 5.39 4.44
C SER A 14 -0.85 6.89 4.67
N CYS A 15 -1.93 7.56 5.04
CA CYS A 15 -1.88 8.95 5.45
C CYS A 15 -2.81 9.22 6.65
N VAL A 16 -2.55 10.34 7.34
CA VAL A 16 -3.36 10.81 8.45
C VAL A 16 -3.71 12.28 8.24
N ALA A 17 -4.93 12.65 8.57
CA ALA A 17 -5.45 13.99 8.44
C ALA A 17 -6.22 14.41 9.68
N VAL A 18 -6.37 15.72 9.84
CA VAL A 18 -7.17 16.36 10.89
C VAL A 18 -8.00 17.50 10.29
N LEU A 19 -9.12 17.83 10.93
CA LEU A 19 -9.86 19.03 10.62
C LEU A 19 -9.27 20.24 11.39
N GLU A 20 -8.83 21.26 10.66
CA GLU A 20 -8.41 22.55 11.18
C GLU A 20 -9.45 23.59 10.77
N GLY A 21 -10.37 23.89 11.68
CA GLY A 21 -11.60 24.61 11.35
C GLY A 21 -12.51 23.75 10.47
N GLU A 22 -12.79 24.23 9.26
CA GLU A 22 -13.60 23.50 8.26
C GLU A 22 -12.75 22.82 7.17
N GLN A 23 -11.42 22.95 7.24
CA GLN A 23 -10.51 22.41 6.23
C GLN A 23 -9.83 21.14 6.71
N ALA A 24 -9.85 20.11 5.87
CA ALA A 24 -9.08 18.91 6.09
C ALA A 24 -7.60 19.14 5.74
N THR A 25 -6.73 18.91 6.72
CA THR A 25 -5.27 19.06 6.57
C THR A 25 -4.60 17.69 6.71
N ILE A 26 -3.82 17.29 5.70
CA ILE A 26 -3.01 16.08 5.80
C ILE A 26 -1.78 16.39 6.65
N ILE A 27 -1.59 15.61 7.70
CA ILE A 27 -0.47 15.70 8.63
C ILE A 27 0.77 15.09 7.98
N PRO A 28 1.88 15.83 7.85
CA PRO A 28 3.14 15.27 7.36
C PRO A 28 3.74 14.31 8.39
N ASN A 29 4.41 13.27 7.91
CA ASN A 29 5.19 12.38 8.78
C ASN A 29 6.49 13.06 9.26
N ALA A 30 7.26 12.37 10.11
CA ALA A 30 8.51 12.89 10.65
C ALA A 30 9.57 13.22 9.59
N GLU A 31 9.48 12.63 8.40
CA GLU A 31 10.32 12.89 7.23
C GLU A 31 9.82 14.06 6.37
N GLY A 32 8.67 14.65 6.72
CA GLY A 32 8.04 15.76 5.99
C GLY A 32 7.17 15.33 4.82
N ASN A 33 6.95 14.03 4.62
CA ASN A 33 6.12 13.50 3.56
C ASN A 33 4.65 13.46 3.97
N ARG A 34 3.74 13.69 3.01
CA ARG A 34 2.28 13.64 3.24
C ARG A 34 1.72 12.22 3.29
N THR A 35 2.51 11.23 2.88
CA THR A 35 2.18 9.81 2.96
C THR A 35 3.30 9.05 3.66
N THR A 36 2.96 7.97 4.32
CA THR A 36 3.89 7.07 5.00
C THR A 36 3.81 5.70 4.33
N PRO A 37 4.92 5.13 3.81
CA PRO A 37 4.91 3.77 3.29
C PRO A 37 4.33 2.78 4.31
N SER A 38 3.38 1.94 3.89
CA SER A 38 2.74 0.92 4.75
C SER A 38 3.66 -0.29 4.94
N ILE A 39 4.88 -0.02 5.38
CA ILE A 39 5.96 -0.99 5.56
C ILE A 39 6.41 -0.98 7.02
N VAL A 40 6.60 -2.18 7.57
CA VAL A 40 7.10 -2.41 8.93
C VAL A 40 8.36 -3.25 8.85
N ALA A 41 9.41 -2.86 9.56
CA ALA A 41 10.60 -3.68 9.74
C ALA A 41 10.89 -3.86 11.24
N ILE A 42 11.33 -5.07 11.61
CA ILE A 42 11.79 -5.38 12.97
C ILE A 42 13.30 -5.55 12.92
N THR A 43 14.04 -4.71 13.65
CA THR A 43 15.49 -4.81 13.71
C THR A 43 15.94 -6.05 14.48
N LYS A 44 17.22 -6.38 14.39
CA LYS A 44 17.80 -7.47 15.21
C LYS A 44 17.71 -7.20 16.72
N ASN A 45 17.61 -5.95 17.12
CA ASN A 45 17.45 -5.54 18.51
C ASN A 45 15.97 -5.52 18.97
N GLY A 46 15.03 -5.81 18.05
CA GLY A 46 13.59 -5.80 18.34
C GLY A 46 12.90 -4.44 18.13
N ASP A 47 13.63 -3.41 17.69
CA ASP A 47 13.04 -2.11 17.39
C ASP A 47 12.10 -2.20 16.17
N ARG A 48 11.01 -1.45 16.22
CA ARG A 48 10.01 -1.40 15.15
C ARG A 48 10.21 -0.14 14.33
N LEU A 49 10.53 -0.33 13.05
CA LEU A 49 10.63 0.75 12.07
C LEU A 49 9.36 0.75 11.21
N VAL A 50 8.91 1.93 10.82
CA VAL A 50 7.72 2.12 9.96
C VAL A 50 8.04 3.16 8.89
N GLY A 51 7.38 3.08 7.75
CA GLY A 51 7.48 4.07 6.69
C GLY A 51 8.81 4.00 5.95
N ASP A 52 9.39 5.16 5.65
CA ASP A 52 10.63 5.26 4.88
C ASP A 52 11.81 4.58 5.56
N ALA A 53 11.87 4.60 6.90
CA ALA A 53 12.88 3.87 7.66
C ALA A 53 12.79 2.35 7.46
N ALA A 54 11.56 1.80 7.44
CA ALA A 54 11.31 0.39 7.16
C ALA A 54 11.52 0.07 5.67
N LYS A 55 11.15 0.97 4.76
CA LYS A 55 11.37 0.79 3.31
C LYS A 55 12.85 0.57 2.99
N ARG A 56 13.74 1.31 3.63
CA ARG A 56 15.20 1.11 3.49
C ARG A 56 15.71 -0.26 4.00
N GLN A 57 14.90 -1.00 4.77
CA GLN A 57 15.24 -2.35 5.24
C GLN A 57 14.87 -3.45 4.26
N LEU A 58 14.06 -3.17 3.23
CA LEU A 58 13.53 -4.17 2.30
C LEU A 58 14.63 -5.03 1.64
N THR A 59 15.80 -4.44 1.32
CA THR A 59 16.90 -5.16 0.67
C THR A 59 17.93 -5.76 1.63
N VAL A 60 18.04 -5.23 2.84
CA VAL A 60 19.09 -5.64 3.81
C VAL A 60 18.56 -6.44 5.00
N ASN A 61 17.25 -6.43 5.22
CA ASN A 61 16.56 -7.09 6.33
C ASN A 61 15.24 -7.72 5.85
N VAL A 62 15.29 -8.42 4.72
CA VAL A 62 14.12 -8.91 3.96
C VAL A 62 13.18 -9.76 4.82
N ASP A 63 13.74 -10.73 5.56
CA ASP A 63 12.94 -11.68 6.35
C ASP A 63 12.15 -11.02 7.49
N ARG A 64 12.58 -9.83 7.93
CA ARG A 64 12.02 -9.07 9.04
C ARG A 64 11.30 -7.81 8.60
N THR A 65 11.16 -7.58 7.29
CA THR A 65 10.47 -6.43 6.71
C THR A 65 9.20 -6.92 6.01
N ILE A 66 8.10 -6.23 6.27
CA ILE A 66 6.76 -6.61 5.84
C ILE A 66 6.17 -5.43 5.08
N ALA A 67 5.76 -5.67 3.84
CA ALA A 67 5.01 -4.75 3.00
C ALA A 67 3.64 -5.37 2.66
N SER A 68 2.71 -4.57 2.16
CA SER A 68 1.41 -4.98 1.61
C SER A 68 0.55 -5.84 2.56
N ILE A 69 0.71 -5.68 3.88
CA ILE A 69 0.02 -6.50 4.88
C ILE A 69 -1.51 -6.36 4.84
N LYS A 70 -2.02 -5.26 4.29
CA LYS A 70 -3.46 -5.02 4.14
C LYS A 70 -4.15 -6.11 3.31
N ARG A 71 -3.45 -6.75 2.37
CA ARG A 71 -3.96 -7.87 1.56
C ARG A 71 -4.27 -9.12 2.38
N GLU A 72 -3.67 -9.24 3.57
CA GLU A 72 -3.84 -10.37 4.48
C GLU A 72 -4.86 -10.09 5.60
N MET A 73 -5.48 -8.90 5.61
CA MET A 73 -6.47 -8.55 6.63
C MET A 73 -7.66 -9.49 6.59
N GLY A 74 -8.10 -9.92 7.76
CA GLY A 74 -9.21 -10.88 7.90
C GLY A 74 -8.82 -12.34 7.69
N THR A 75 -7.56 -12.64 7.28
CA THR A 75 -7.08 -14.01 7.05
C THR A 75 -6.37 -14.61 8.26
N ALA A 76 -6.06 -15.91 8.19
CA ALA A 76 -5.25 -16.61 9.19
C ALA A 76 -3.73 -16.44 9.00
N TYR A 77 -3.31 -15.54 8.10
CA TYR A 77 -1.89 -15.27 7.85
C TYR A 77 -1.12 -14.94 9.13
N ARG A 78 0.10 -15.44 9.24
CA ARG A 78 1.05 -15.11 10.32
C ARG A 78 2.44 -14.92 9.75
N LYS A 79 3.05 -13.79 10.07
CA LYS A 79 4.48 -13.56 9.79
C LYS A 79 5.29 -13.94 11.02
N ARG A 80 6.16 -14.94 10.86
CA ARG A 80 7.05 -15.35 11.94
C ARG A 80 8.36 -14.56 11.90
N ILE A 81 8.69 -13.90 12.99
CA ILE A 81 9.93 -13.13 13.18
C ILE A 81 10.47 -13.44 14.57
N ASP A 82 11.71 -13.92 14.67
CA ASP A 82 12.41 -14.28 15.93
C ASP A 82 11.60 -15.18 16.86
N GLY A 83 10.89 -16.15 16.27
CA GLY A 83 10.09 -17.11 17.02
C GLY A 83 8.71 -16.58 17.46
N LYS A 84 8.40 -15.32 17.22
CA LYS A 84 7.09 -14.71 17.47
C LYS A 84 6.27 -14.64 16.17
N ASP A 85 5.01 -15.03 16.25
CA ASP A 85 4.06 -14.92 15.13
C ASP A 85 3.28 -13.60 15.24
N TYR A 86 3.26 -12.83 14.16
CA TYR A 86 2.54 -11.57 14.05
C TYR A 86 1.35 -11.74 13.11
N SER A 87 0.18 -11.34 13.55
CA SER A 87 -1.03 -11.26 12.73
C SER A 87 -1.04 -10.01 11.84
N PRO A 88 -1.85 -9.99 10.77
CA PRO A 88 -2.04 -8.77 9.96
C PRO A 88 -2.50 -7.57 10.79
N GLN A 89 -3.37 -7.80 11.79
CA GLN A 89 -3.85 -6.76 12.70
C GLN A 89 -2.73 -6.17 13.56
N GLU A 90 -1.83 -7.01 14.10
CA GLU A 90 -0.70 -6.53 14.88
C GLU A 90 0.29 -5.73 14.04
N ILE A 91 0.55 -6.15 12.80
CA ILE A 91 1.44 -5.42 11.88
C ILE A 91 0.81 -4.09 11.46
N SER A 92 -0.48 -4.09 11.11
CA SER A 92 -1.23 -2.87 10.79
C SER A 92 -1.30 -1.91 11.98
N ALA A 93 -1.41 -2.44 13.19
CA ALA A 93 -1.40 -1.63 14.42
C ALA A 93 -0.06 -0.89 14.62
N ILE A 94 1.05 -1.48 14.19
CA ILE A 94 2.36 -0.80 14.25
C ILE A 94 2.35 0.42 13.30
N ILE A 95 1.77 0.29 12.10
CA ILE A 95 1.61 1.41 11.17
C ILE A 95 0.70 2.49 11.77
N LEU A 96 -0.46 2.09 12.29
CA LEU A 96 -1.42 3.01 12.92
C LEU A 96 -0.82 3.73 14.12
N SER A 97 0.01 3.05 14.93
CA SER A 97 0.71 3.66 16.06
C SER A 97 1.69 4.75 15.60
N LYS A 98 2.37 4.56 14.47
CA LYS A 98 3.25 5.58 13.87
C LYS A 98 2.44 6.79 13.40
N LEU A 99 1.34 6.57 12.67
CA LEU A 99 0.47 7.65 12.19
C LEU A 99 -0.14 8.44 13.36
N ARG A 100 -0.53 7.74 14.43
CA ARG A 100 -0.99 8.38 15.66
C ARG A 100 0.10 9.25 16.27
N ALA A 101 1.32 8.74 16.41
CA ALA A 101 2.44 9.49 16.96
C ALA A 101 2.79 10.73 16.11
N ASP A 102 2.73 10.62 14.79
CA ASP A 102 2.91 11.77 13.89
C ASP A 102 1.81 12.82 14.11
N ALA A 103 0.56 12.38 14.29
CA ALA A 103 -0.54 13.28 14.59
C ALA A 103 -0.39 13.96 15.97
N GLU A 104 0.00 13.22 16.99
CA GLU A 104 0.26 13.77 18.33
C GLU A 104 1.41 14.80 18.32
N ASN A 105 2.48 14.52 17.56
CA ASN A 105 3.59 15.46 17.39
C ASN A 105 3.16 16.74 16.67
N TYR A 106 2.35 16.61 15.62
CA TYR A 106 1.85 17.75 14.85
C TYR A 106 0.89 18.63 15.67
N LEU A 107 -0.01 17.98 16.40
CA LEU A 107 -1.06 18.66 17.17
C LEU A 107 -0.58 19.20 18.53
N GLY A 108 0.51 18.62 19.07
CA GLY A 108 1.02 18.94 20.41
C GLY A 108 0.13 18.43 21.55
N GLU A 109 -0.79 17.51 21.27
CA GLU A 109 -1.71 16.91 22.25
C GLU A 109 -1.95 15.42 21.95
N PRO A 110 -2.36 14.62 22.97
CA PRO A 110 -2.68 13.22 22.76
C PRO A 110 -3.87 13.01 21.84
N VAL A 111 -3.79 11.97 21.00
CA VAL A 111 -4.85 11.57 20.07
C VAL A 111 -5.40 10.21 20.47
N HIS A 112 -6.71 10.15 20.66
CA HIS A 112 -7.40 8.93 21.08
C HIS A 112 -8.43 8.43 20.07
N ASP A 113 -9.07 9.35 19.35
CA ASP A 113 -10.20 9.04 18.48
C ASP A 113 -9.78 9.07 17.00
N ALA A 114 -10.22 8.07 16.24
CA ALA A 114 -9.93 7.98 14.80
C ALA A 114 -11.13 7.48 13.99
N VAL A 115 -11.19 7.94 12.74
CA VAL A 115 -11.98 7.34 11.66
C VAL A 115 -10.99 6.70 10.69
N ILE A 116 -11.21 5.45 10.31
CA ILE A 116 -10.30 4.71 9.42
C ILE A 116 -11.04 4.31 8.15
N THR A 117 -10.38 4.46 6.99
CA THR A 117 -10.96 4.03 5.72
C THR A 117 -10.62 2.58 5.40
N VAL A 118 -11.50 1.93 4.65
CA VAL A 118 -11.31 0.58 4.10
C VAL A 118 -11.86 0.51 2.68
N PRO A 119 -11.36 -0.41 1.84
CA PRO A 119 -11.96 -0.70 0.54
C PRO A 119 -13.45 -0.99 0.67
N ALA A 120 -14.24 -0.55 -0.32
CA ALA A 120 -15.69 -0.78 -0.29
C ALA A 120 -16.03 -2.27 -0.36
N TYR A 121 -15.22 -3.05 -1.05
CA TYR A 121 -15.38 -4.50 -1.25
C TYR A 121 -14.83 -5.36 -0.10
N PHE A 122 -14.32 -4.76 0.99
CA PHE A 122 -13.93 -5.49 2.19
C PHE A 122 -15.16 -6.14 2.86
N ASP A 123 -15.01 -7.42 3.21
CA ASP A 123 -15.99 -8.15 4.00
C ASP A 123 -15.97 -7.76 5.49
N ASP A 124 -16.93 -8.28 6.25
CA ASP A 124 -17.05 -7.98 7.69
C ASP A 124 -15.83 -8.42 8.50
N SER A 125 -15.17 -9.52 8.11
CA SER A 125 -13.96 -10.02 8.76
C SER A 125 -12.79 -9.05 8.59
N GLN A 126 -12.61 -8.53 7.37
CA GLN A 126 -11.56 -7.56 7.03
C GLN A 126 -11.81 -6.20 7.72
N ARG A 127 -13.07 -5.75 7.76
CA ARG A 127 -13.50 -4.53 8.48
C ARG A 127 -13.26 -4.64 9.99
N GLN A 128 -13.64 -5.78 10.57
CA GLN A 128 -13.39 -6.05 12.00
C GLN A 128 -11.90 -6.11 12.30
N ALA A 129 -11.11 -6.78 11.46
CA ALA A 129 -9.66 -6.84 11.60
C ALA A 129 -9.00 -5.45 11.57
N THR A 130 -9.49 -4.54 10.70
CA THR A 130 -9.03 -3.15 10.65
C THR A 130 -9.39 -2.39 11.94
N LYS A 131 -10.59 -2.57 12.45
CA LYS A 131 -11.03 -1.99 13.72
C LYS A 131 -10.19 -2.50 14.90
N ASP A 132 -9.88 -3.79 14.90
CA ASP A 132 -9.04 -4.41 15.95
C ASP A 132 -7.59 -3.90 15.86
N ALA A 133 -7.04 -3.71 14.67
CA ALA A 133 -5.74 -3.06 14.49
C ALA A 133 -5.70 -1.66 15.11
N GLY A 134 -6.75 -0.86 14.90
CA GLY A 134 -6.90 0.46 15.55
C GLY A 134 -6.89 0.37 17.07
N LYS A 135 -7.64 -0.58 17.65
CA LYS A 135 -7.65 -0.80 19.11
C LYS A 135 -6.28 -1.23 19.65
N ILE A 136 -5.57 -2.13 18.95
CA ILE A 136 -4.22 -2.56 19.32
C ILE A 136 -3.25 -1.37 19.28
N ALA A 137 -3.43 -0.43 18.35
CA ALA A 137 -2.68 0.83 18.28
C ALA A 137 -3.06 1.85 19.37
N GLY A 138 -4.03 1.54 20.21
CA GLY A 138 -4.53 2.43 21.28
C GLY A 138 -5.46 3.52 20.77
N LEU A 139 -6.08 3.34 19.61
CA LEU A 139 -7.08 4.25 19.04
C LEU A 139 -8.49 3.74 19.34
N ASN A 140 -9.37 4.66 19.74
CA ASN A 140 -10.80 4.46 19.74
C ASN A 140 -11.32 4.68 18.32
N VAL A 141 -11.61 3.62 17.59
CA VAL A 141 -12.09 3.68 16.21
C VAL A 141 -13.58 4.03 16.23
N LEU A 142 -13.89 5.29 16.04
CA LEU A 142 -15.26 5.82 16.07
C LEU A 142 -16.07 5.25 14.90
N ARG A 143 -15.45 5.15 13.72
CA ARG A 143 -16.12 4.68 12.52
C ARG A 143 -15.12 4.08 11.53
N ILE A 144 -15.57 3.06 10.80
CA ILE A 144 -14.94 2.57 9.56
C ILE A 144 -15.79 3.10 8.41
N ILE A 145 -15.15 3.75 7.43
CA ILE A 145 -15.83 4.28 6.23
C ILE A 145 -15.19 3.74 4.96
N ASN A 146 -15.97 3.69 3.88
CA ASN A 146 -15.47 3.20 2.59
C ASN A 146 -14.56 4.24 1.92
N GLU A 147 -13.45 3.82 1.35
CA GLU A 147 -12.50 4.63 0.60
C GLU A 147 -13.19 5.44 -0.52
N PRO A 148 -14.03 4.85 -1.39
CA PRO A 148 -14.70 5.60 -2.44
C PRO A 148 -15.68 6.67 -1.90
N THR A 149 -16.32 6.42 -0.75
CA THR A 149 -17.16 7.45 -0.09
C THR A 149 -16.32 8.62 0.40
N SER A 150 -15.16 8.33 0.99
CA SER A 150 -14.23 9.36 1.45
C SER A 150 -13.65 10.17 0.29
N ALA A 151 -13.32 9.50 -0.83
CA ALA A 151 -12.85 10.15 -2.04
C ALA A 151 -13.92 11.09 -2.63
N ALA A 152 -15.17 10.65 -2.69
CA ALA A 152 -16.29 11.45 -3.16
C ALA A 152 -16.49 12.71 -2.30
N LEU A 153 -16.43 12.57 -0.97
CA LEU A 153 -16.50 13.70 -0.04
C LEU A 153 -15.34 14.69 -0.24
N ALA A 154 -14.11 14.17 -0.34
CA ALA A 154 -12.91 14.99 -0.52
C ALA A 154 -12.89 15.74 -1.85
N TYR A 155 -13.52 15.19 -2.89
CA TYR A 155 -13.64 15.85 -4.19
C TYR A 155 -14.63 17.04 -4.18
N GLY A 156 -15.34 17.27 -3.08
CA GLY A 156 -16.24 18.41 -2.93
C GLY A 156 -17.55 18.28 -3.71
N LEU A 157 -18.04 17.05 -3.81
CA LEU A 157 -19.24 16.72 -4.57
C LEU A 157 -20.55 17.06 -3.83
N ASP A 158 -20.45 17.63 -2.64
CA ASP A 158 -21.59 18.07 -1.81
C ASP A 158 -22.11 19.48 -2.14
N ASN A 159 -21.80 19.98 -3.34
CA ASN A 159 -22.20 21.31 -3.81
C ASN A 159 -23.72 21.47 -4.04
N GLY A 160 -24.53 20.58 -3.49
CA GLY A 160 -26.00 20.64 -3.50
C GLY A 160 -26.68 20.19 -4.79
N GLN A 161 -25.91 19.73 -5.78
CA GLN A 161 -26.48 19.16 -7.01
C GLN A 161 -26.51 17.63 -6.92
N ALA A 162 -27.68 17.05 -7.18
CA ALA A 162 -27.80 15.59 -7.30
C ALA A 162 -26.98 15.07 -8.49
N GLN A 163 -26.09 14.13 -8.25
CA GLN A 163 -25.25 13.54 -9.28
C GLN A 163 -24.92 12.09 -8.98
N LYS A 164 -24.70 11.31 -10.04
CA LYS A 164 -24.18 9.95 -9.96
C LYS A 164 -22.72 9.96 -10.45
N ILE A 165 -21.86 9.37 -9.65
CA ILE A 165 -20.45 9.28 -9.95
C ILE A 165 -20.01 7.83 -9.93
N LEU A 166 -19.00 7.51 -10.73
CA LEU A 166 -18.29 6.25 -10.67
C LEU A 166 -16.91 6.54 -10.09
N VAL A 167 -16.59 5.87 -8.98
CA VAL A 167 -15.25 5.87 -8.40
C VAL A 167 -14.57 4.58 -8.82
N TYR A 168 -13.44 4.70 -9.51
CA TYR A 168 -12.59 3.60 -9.95
C TYR A 168 -11.27 3.73 -9.20
N ASP A 169 -11.06 2.85 -8.21
CA ASP A 169 -9.91 2.87 -7.31
C ASP A 169 -9.04 1.62 -7.56
N LEU A 170 -7.96 1.77 -8.30
CA LEU A 170 -6.94 0.74 -8.49
C LEU A 170 -5.73 1.09 -7.62
N GLY A 171 -5.74 0.59 -6.40
CA GLY A 171 -4.69 0.79 -5.42
C GLY A 171 -3.47 -0.11 -5.62
N GLY A 172 -2.60 -0.16 -4.60
CA GLY A 172 -1.42 -1.04 -4.64
C GLY A 172 -1.76 -2.53 -4.54
N GLY A 173 -2.83 -2.89 -3.82
CA GLY A 173 -3.17 -4.28 -3.56
C GLY A 173 -4.61 -4.67 -3.81
N THR A 174 -5.51 -3.69 -3.93
CA THR A 174 -6.95 -3.88 -4.11
C THR A 174 -7.44 -3.04 -5.28
N PHE A 175 -8.48 -3.52 -5.93
CA PHE A 175 -9.26 -2.80 -6.93
C PHE A 175 -10.70 -2.70 -6.45
N ASP A 176 -11.24 -1.49 -6.44
CA ASP A 176 -12.63 -1.20 -6.09
C ASP A 176 -13.26 -0.30 -7.16
N VAL A 177 -14.49 -0.63 -7.53
CA VAL A 177 -15.33 0.25 -8.35
C VAL A 177 -16.65 0.45 -7.64
N SER A 178 -17.09 1.70 -7.49
CA SER A 178 -18.32 2.06 -6.80
C SER A 178 -19.11 3.09 -7.58
N VAL A 179 -20.42 2.86 -7.69
CA VAL A 179 -21.38 3.84 -8.18
C VAL A 179 -22.03 4.50 -6.98
N ILE A 180 -21.87 5.81 -6.87
CA ILE A 180 -22.31 6.61 -5.74
C ILE A 180 -23.29 7.67 -6.24
N GLU A 181 -24.42 7.79 -5.55
CA GLU A 181 -25.37 8.90 -5.74
C GLU A 181 -25.18 9.91 -4.61
N ILE A 182 -25.06 11.17 -4.99
CA ILE A 182 -24.94 12.31 -4.09
C ILE A 182 -26.12 13.23 -4.34
N GLY A 183 -26.84 13.59 -3.30
CA GLY A 183 -27.97 14.52 -3.38
C GLY A 183 -28.53 14.80 -1.98
N ASP A 184 -29.07 16.01 -1.79
CA ASP A 184 -29.73 16.42 -0.55
C ASP A 184 -28.90 16.16 0.73
N HIS A 185 -27.58 16.38 0.66
CA HIS A 185 -26.61 16.09 1.73
C HIS A 185 -26.52 14.60 2.13
N VAL A 186 -26.98 13.70 1.27
CA VAL A 186 -26.87 12.25 1.43
C VAL A 186 -25.93 11.70 0.38
N ILE A 187 -25.06 10.79 0.81
CA ILE A 187 -24.18 10.01 -0.06
C ILE A 187 -24.60 8.55 0.06
N GLU A 188 -25.09 7.97 -1.03
CA GLU A 188 -25.55 6.59 -1.10
C GLU A 188 -24.69 5.80 -2.07
N VAL A 189 -24.16 4.66 -1.61
CA VAL A 189 -23.45 3.70 -2.47
C VAL A 189 -24.49 2.80 -3.11
N LEU A 190 -24.77 3.01 -4.40
CA LEU A 190 -25.76 2.25 -5.15
C LEU A 190 -25.27 0.84 -5.50
N ALA A 191 -23.98 0.72 -5.84
CA ALA A 191 -23.35 -0.55 -6.15
C ALA A 191 -21.85 -0.47 -5.88
N THR A 192 -21.27 -1.60 -5.48
CA THR A 192 -19.82 -1.76 -5.38
C THR A 192 -19.43 -3.15 -5.86
N ALA A 193 -18.30 -3.22 -6.55
CA ALA A 193 -17.64 -4.46 -6.93
C ALA A 193 -16.13 -4.26 -6.87
N GLY A 194 -15.35 -5.33 -6.93
CA GLY A 194 -13.89 -5.20 -6.85
C GLY A 194 -13.17 -6.52 -6.81
N ASP A 195 -11.86 -6.42 -6.62
CA ASP A 195 -10.97 -7.56 -6.47
C ASP A 195 -9.93 -7.23 -5.38
N ASN A 196 -10.03 -7.91 -4.25
CA ASN A 196 -9.15 -7.69 -3.09
C ASN A 196 -7.71 -8.18 -3.31
N HIS A 197 -7.42 -8.77 -4.48
CA HIS A 197 -6.11 -9.29 -4.87
C HIS A 197 -5.70 -8.80 -6.27
N LEU A 198 -6.07 -7.57 -6.61
CA LEU A 198 -5.66 -6.89 -7.85
C LEU A 198 -5.21 -5.47 -7.52
N GLY A 199 -3.97 -5.15 -7.87
CA GLY A 199 -3.41 -3.82 -7.65
C GLY A 199 -2.00 -3.68 -8.20
N GLY A 200 -1.37 -2.53 -7.96
CA GLY A 200 -0.03 -2.20 -8.45
C GLY A 200 1.03 -3.25 -8.16
N ASP A 201 0.94 -3.94 -7.01
CA ASP A 201 1.86 -5.02 -6.64
C ASP A 201 1.81 -6.21 -7.63
N ASP A 202 0.64 -6.49 -8.21
CA ASP A 202 0.48 -7.56 -9.20
C ASP A 202 1.10 -7.17 -10.54
N PHE A 203 0.98 -5.89 -10.91
CA PHE A 203 1.66 -5.34 -12.09
C PHE A 203 3.19 -5.39 -11.93
N ASP A 204 3.70 -5.03 -10.77
CA ASP A 204 5.12 -5.15 -10.44
C ASP A 204 5.59 -6.60 -10.52
N GLU A 205 4.84 -7.54 -9.98
CA GLU A 205 5.19 -8.96 -9.98
C GLU A 205 5.29 -9.52 -11.40
N ARG A 206 4.42 -9.10 -12.35
CA ARG A 206 4.55 -9.48 -13.76
C ARG A 206 5.90 -9.07 -14.34
N LEU A 207 6.31 -7.84 -14.05
CA LEU A 207 7.61 -7.33 -14.53
C LEU A 207 8.78 -8.04 -13.83
N VAL A 208 8.71 -8.27 -12.52
CA VAL A 208 9.71 -9.03 -11.75
C VAL A 208 9.93 -10.42 -12.34
N GLN A 209 8.85 -11.14 -12.61
CA GLN A 209 8.92 -12.48 -13.22
C GLN A 209 9.54 -12.44 -14.62
N TYR A 210 9.20 -11.45 -15.42
CA TYR A 210 9.81 -11.25 -16.73
C TYR A 210 11.33 -11.01 -16.61
N VAL A 211 11.76 -10.10 -15.75
CA VAL A 211 13.17 -9.75 -15.55
C VAL A 211 13.99 -10.97 -15.09
N ILE A 212 13.47 -11.72 -14.09
CA ILE A 212 14.15 -12.92 -13.57
C ILE A 212 14.28 -13.98 -14.67
N LYS A 213 13.21 -14.24 -15.43
CA LYS A 213 13.23 -15.23 -16.52
C LYS A 213 14.19 -14.82 -17.63
N SER A 214 14.19 -13.56 -18.02
CA SER A 214 15.07 -13.02 -19.07
C SER A 214 16.53 -13.10 -18.64
N PHE A 215 16.86 -12.69 -17.43
CA PHE A 215 18.21 -12.82 -16.88
C PHE A 215 18.67 -14.27 -16.83
N LYS A 216 17.81 -15.21 -16.40
CA LYS A 216 18.11 -16.63 -16.40
C LYS A 216 18.35 -17.20 -17.81
N LYS A 217 17.57 -16.74 -18.80
CA LYS A 217 17.72 -17.16 -20.20
C LYS A 217 19.07 -16.72 -20.77
N GLU A 218 19.50 -15.52 -20.48
CA GLU A 218 20.73 -14.92 -20.98
C GLU A 218 21.98 -15.46 -20.27
N THR A 219 21.96 -15.46 -18.94
CA THR A 219 23.14 -15.74 -18.11
C THR A 219 23.24 -17.18 -17.61
N ARG A 220 22.15 -17.98 -17.71
CA ARG A 220 21.98 -19.30 -17.09
C ARG A 220 21.98 -19.28 -15.55
N ILE A 221 21.86 -18.10 -14.93
CA ILE A 221 21.83 -17.92 -13.47
C ILE A 221 20.38 -17.75 -13.03
N ASN A 222 19.97 -18.50 -12.01
CA ASN A 222 18.64 -18.39 -11.41
C ASN A 222 18.68 -17.52 -10.15
N LEU A 223 18.04 -16.35 -10.20
CA LEU A 223 17.95 -15.41 -9.08
C LEU A 223 16.76 -15.69 -8.12
N GLU A 224 15.82 -16.59 -8.47
CA GLU A 224 14.59 -16.84 -7.68
C GLU A 224 14.86 -17.19 -6.21
N LYS A 225 16.03 -17.80 -5.91
CA LYS A 225 16.41 -18.20 -4.56
C LYS A 225 17.24 -17.17 -3.81
N ASP A 226 17.69 -16.11 -4.50
CA ASP A 226 18.43 -15.02 -3.90
C ASP A 226 17.43 -13.92 -3.49
N ILE A 227 16.98 -13.98 -2.23
CA ILE A 227 15.95 -13.12 -1.68
C ILE A 227 16.33 -11.64 -1.82
N THR A 228 17.62 -11.31 -1.63
CA THR A 228 18.12 -9.94 -1.76
C THR A 228 18.08 -9.46 -3.22
N ALA A 229 18.50 -10.33 -4.16
CA ALA A 229 18.43 -10.01 -5.58
C ALA A 229 16.98 -9.82 -6.05
N VAL A 230 16.07 -10.72 -5.66
CA VAL A 230 14.64 -10.60 -5.97
C VAL A 230 14.06 -9.29 -5.42
N GLN A 231 14.40 -8.91 -4.20
CA GLN A 231 13.90 -7.66 -3.61
C GLN A 231 14.43 -6.42 -4.34
N ARG A 232 15.72 -6.41 -4.71
CA ARG A 232 16.30 -5.31 -5.51
C ARG A 232 15.64 -5.21 -6.89
N ILE A 233 15.34 -6.34 -7.52
CA ILE A 233 14.60 -6.38 -8.80
C ILE A 233 13.20 -5.82 -8.59
N ARG A 234 12.50 -6.18 -7.51
CA ARG A 234 11.14 -5.70 -7.21
C ARG A 234 11.10 -4.18 -7.08
N GLU A 235 12.02 -3.60 -6.32
CA GLU A 235 12.12 -2.14 -6.16
C GLU A 235 12.38 -1.44 -7.51
N ALA A 236 13.29 -1.99 -8.31
CA ALA A 236 13.59 -1.44 -9.63
C ALA A 236 12.40 -1.58 -10.62
N CYS A 237 11.62 -2.67 -10.53
CA CYS A 237 10.42 -2.87 -11.32
C CYS A 237 9.30 -1.90 -10.92
N GLU A 238 9.10 -1.64 -9.63
CA GLU A 238 8.15 -0.62 -9.16
C GLU A 238 8.50 0.76 -9.71
N GLU A 239 9.77 1.16 -9.65
CA GLU A 239 10.22 2.44 -10.21
C GLU A 239 10.07 2.47 -11.73
N ALA A 240 10.44 1.40 -12.43
CA ALA A 240 10.25 1.28 -13.88
C ALA A 240 8.78 1.41 -14.28
N LYS A 241 7.85 0.76 -13.55
CA LYS A 241 6.40 0.91 -13.76
C LYS A 241 5.97 2.38 -13.65
N LYS A 242 6.44 3.09 -12.61
CA LYS A 242 6.12 4.52 -12.40
C LYS A 242 6.65 5.39 -13.54
N GLU A 243 7.90 5.18 -13.96
CA GLU A 243 8.53 5.91 -15.06
C GLU A 243 7.81 5.67 -16.39
N LEU A 244 7.39 4.43 -16.66
CA LEU A 244 6.64 4.08 -17.86
C LEU A 244 5.25 4.74 -17.94
N SER A 245 4.75 5.36 -16.87
CA SER A 245 3.55 6.20 -16.92
C SER A 245 3.78 7.48 -17.75
N SER A 246 5.00 7.99 -17.79
CA SER A 246 5.37 9.23 -18.50
C SER A 246 6.33 9.02 -19.68
N THR A 247 7.11 7.92 -19.67
CA THR A 247 8.10 7.61 -20.72
C THR A 247 7.67 6.39 -21.56
N LEU A 248 8.22 6.24 -22.76
CA LEU A 248 7.98 5.07 -23.61
C LEU A 248 8.92 3.90 -23.30
N GLN A 249 10.02 4.16 -22.59
CA GLN A 249 10.99 3.16 -22.21
C GLN A 249 11.77 3.62 -20.97
N THR A 250 12.29 2.66 -20.22
CA THR A 250 13.18 2.87 -19.08
C THR A 250 14.21 1.76 -18.99
N HIS A 251 15.27 1.95 -18.19
CA HIS A 251 16.29 0.94 -17.93
C HIS A 251 16.23 0.45 -16.49
N ILE A 252 16.19 -0.85 -16.33
CA ILE A 252 16.48 -1.49 -15.04
C ILE A 252 17.97 -1.80 -15.01
N ASN A 253 18.75 -1.05 -14.25
CA ASN A 253 20.20 -1.23 -14.10
C ASN A 253 20.53 -1.56 -12.64
N LEU A 254 20.91 -2.81 -12.38
CA LEU A 254 21.26 -3.32 -11.05
C LEU A 254 22.67 -3.91 -11.08
N PRO A 255 23.70 -3.08 -10.80
CA PRO A 255 25.07 -3.57 -10.70
C PRO A 255 25.20 -4.53 -9.51
N PHE A 256 26.09 -5.52 -9.65
CA PHE A 256 26.37 -6.52 -8.60
C PHE A 256 25.09 -7.20 -8.09
N ILE A 257 24.22 -7.62 -9.02
CA ILE A 257 22.97 -8.27 -8.65
C ILE A 257 23.21 -9.64 -7.96
N THR A 258 24.25 -10.32 -8.35
CA THR A 258 24.71 -11.57 -7.71
C THR A 258 26.20 -11.82 -8.01
N VAL A 259 26.80 -12.78 -7.30
CA VAL A 259 28.19 -13.21 -7.50
C VAL A 259 28.20 -14.72 -7.80
N VAL A 260 28.80 -15.12 -8.91
CA VAL A 260 28.93 -16.53 -9.31
C VAL A 260 30.39 -16.82 -9.57
N LYS A 261 30.95 -17.85 -8.89
CA LYS A 261 32.38 -18.24 -9.00
C LYS A 261 33.35 -17.07 -8.79
N ASN A 262 33.08 -16.21 -7.79
CA ASN A 262 33.82 -14.97 -7.50
C ASN A 262 33.76 -13.90 -8.60
N GLU A 263 32.89 -14.03 -9.59
CA GLU A 263 32.64 -13.01 -10.60
C GLU A 263 31.33 -12.27 -10.32
N PRO A 264 31.34 -10.94 -10.22
CA PRO A 264 30.13 -10.16 -10.11
C PRO A 264 29.33 -10.24 -11.41
N LYS A 265 28.02 -10.33 -11.28
CA LYS A 265 27.08 -10.26 -12.40
C LYS A 265 26.21 -9.03 -12.24
N HIS A 266 25.88 -8.41 -13.36
CA HIS A 266 25.11 -7.19 -13.44
C HIS A 266 23.83 -7.49 -14.22
N LEU A 267 22.75 -6.81 -13.86
CA LEU A 267 21.52 -6.82 -14.62
C LEU A 267 21.35 -5.44 -15.25
N ASP A 268 21.27 -5.39 -16.57
CA ASP A 268 20.94 -4.20 -17.35
C ASP A 268 19.92 -4.60 -18.40
N MET A 269 18.73 -4.00 -18.34
CA MET A 269 17.60 -4.40 -19.18
C MET A 269 16.77 -3.16 -19.58
N LEU A 270 16.56 -3.00 -20.86
CA LEU A 270 15.61 -2.04 -21.40
C LEU A 270 14.19 -2.58 -21.29
N ILE A 271 13.31 -1.81 -20.68
CA ILE A 271 11.87 -2.11 -20.57
C ILE A 271 11.11 -1.05 -21.35
N THR A 272 10.25 -1.48 -22.26
CA THR A 272 9.36 -0.57 -23.02
C THR A 272 7.96 -0.58 -22.41
N ARG A 273 7.21 0.51 -22.59
CA ARG A 273 5.79 0.59 -22.21
C ARG A 273 4.96 -0.48 -22.95
N GLU A 274 5.26 -0.75 -24.20
CA GLU A 274 4.60 -1.79 -24.98
C GLU A 274 4.76 -3.16 -24.33
N LEU A 275 5.99 -3.56 -24.00
CA LEU A 275 6.27 -4.79 -23.29
C LEU A 275 5.52 -4.85 -21.95
N PHE A 276 5.55 -3.77 -21.16
CA PHE A 276 4.86 -3.71 -19.89
C PHE A 276 3.34 -3.90 -20.07
N ASN A 277 2.75 -3.26 -21.06
CA ASN A 277 1.33 -3.41 -21.39
C ASN A 277 0.99 -4.86 -21.77
N GLU A 278 1.83 -5.52 -22.58
CA GLU A 278 1.64 -6.93 -22.94
C GLU A 278 1.69 -7.85 -21.71
N LEU A 279 2.65 -7.61 -20.79
CA LEU A 279 2.81 -8.41 -19.57
C LEU A 279 1.65 -8.27 -18.58
N THR A 280 0.91 -7.16 -18.65
CA THR A 280 -0.12 -6.78 -17.67
C THR A 280 -1.54 -6.72 -18.25
N ASP A 281 -1.71 -7.02 -19.53
CA ASP A 281 -3.01 -6.94 -20.24
C ASP A 281 -4.11 -7.77 -19.56
N ASP A 282 -3.77 -8.95 -19.06
CA ASP A 282 -4.71 -9.80 -18.32
C ASP A 282 -5.16 -9.18 -17.00
N LEU A 283 -4.27 -8.42 -16.32
CA LEU A 283 -4.61 -7.72 -15.08
C LEU A 283 -5.57 -6.54 -15.35
N VAL A 284 -5.33 -5.81 -16.45
CA VAL A 284 -6.24 -4.74 -16.87
C VAL A 284 -7.61 -5.33 -17.20
N LYS A 285 -7.68 -6.44 -17.94
CA LYS A 285 -8.94 -7.10 -18.29
C LYS A 285 -9.72 -7.61 -17.07
N ARG A 286 -9.06 -7.90 -15.97
CA ARG A 286 -9.75 -8.27 -14.71
C ARG A 286 -10.59 -7.13 -14.15
N THR A 287 -10.27 -5.88 -14.48
CA THR A 287 -11.06 -4.72 -14.04
C THR A 287 -12.36 -4.53 -14.82
N ASP A 288 -12.53 -5.23 -15.96
CA ASP A 288 -13.74 -5.15 -16.77
C ASP A 288 -14.91 -5.97 -16.16
N GLY A 289 -14.60 -6.95 -15.32
CA GLY A 289 -15.59 -7.83 -14.70
C GLY A 289 -16.45 -7.16 -13.62
N PRO A 290 -15.83 -6.45 -12.67
CA PRO A 290 -16.61 -5.66 -11.70
C PRO A 290 -17.32 -4.49 -12.32
#